data_d791ce854e093b91979cd80132e2f276
#
_entry.id   d791ce854e093b91979cd80132e2f276
#
_cell.length_a   1.000
_cell.length_b   1.000
_cell.length_c   1.000
_cell.angle_alpha   90.00
_cell.angle_beta   90.00
_cell.angle_gamma   90.00
#
_symmetry.space_group_name_H-M   'P 1'
#
loop_
_entity.id
_entity.type
_entity.pdbx_description
1 polymer ?
#
loop_
_entity_poly.entity_id
_entity_poly.type
_entity_poly.pdbx_seq_one_letter_code
_entity_poly.pdbx_strand_id
1 'polypeptide(L)'
;MSQRTTTAELIRFEPSGIHGRGGFAVRDVPAGTRLIEYLGERITKAESQRRCAAGNPFIFHLDEQADLDGDVDWNPARWLNHSCEPNCDAEEEDGRIWIVTTRAVAADEELTFNYGYDLADYRDFPCRCGTPACVGFMVAEEYFPVVRGENPALA
;
A
#
# COMPACT_ATOMS: atom_id res chain seq x y z
N MET A 1 -23.11 18.73 -0.87
CA MET A 1 -22.60 17.97 -2.03
C MET A 1 -21.15 17.61 -1.76
N SER A 2 -20.90 16.32 -1.63
CA SER A 2 -19.55 15.81 -1.55
C SER A 2 -18.87 16.08 -2.90
N GLN A 3 -17.97 17.04 -2.94
CA GLN A 3 -17.11 17.18 -4.11
C GLN A 3 -16.26 15.93 -4.19
N ARG A 4 -16.47 15.14 -5.23
CA ARG A 4 -15.56 14.05 -5.54
C ARG A 4 -14.25 14.67 -6.00
N THR A 5 -13.31 14.79 -5.09
CA THR A 5 -11.95 15.13 -5.47
C THR A 5 -11.46 14.00 -6.35
N THR A 6 -11.22 14.26 -7.61
CA THR A 6 -10.70 13.25 -8.52
C THR A 6 -9.24 12.97 -8.18
N THR A 7 -8.81 11.73 -8.30
CA THR A 7 -7.41 11.32 -8.12
C THR A 7 -6.42 12.24 -8.85
N ALA A 8 -6.78 12.67 -10.07
CA ALA A 8 -5.96 13.57 -10.88
C ALA A 8 -5.69 14.93 -10.24
N GLU A 9 -6.51 15.35 -9.27
CA GLU A 9 -6.33 16.63 -8.56
C GLU A 9 -5.36 16.52 -7.39
N LEU A 10 -5.10 15.31 -6.89
CA LEU A 10 -4.27 15.09 -5.70
C LEU A 10 -3.00 14.28 -5.99
N ILE A 11 -3.03 13.39 -6.96
CA ILE A 11 -1.96 12.43 -7.22
C ILE A 11 -1.49 12.51 -8.65
N ARG A 12 -0.18 12.60 -8.81
CA ARG A 12 0.52 12.46 -10.10
C ARG A 12 1.28 11.13 -10.07
N PHE A 13 1.17 10.32 -11.12
CA PHE A 13 1.88 9.05 -11.23
C PHE A 13 3.09 9.22 -12.16
N GLU A 14 4.27 8.86 -11.67
CA GLU A 14 5.53 9.00 -12.41
C GLU A 14 6.57 8.01 -11.89
N PRO A 15 7.75 7.87 -12.55
CA PRO A 15 8.80 6.97 -12.07
C PRO A 15 9.18 7.27 -10.63
N SER A 16 9.40 6.20 -9.83
CA SER A 16 9.69 6.27 -8.40
C SER A 16 11.11 5.83 -8.11
N GLY A 17 11.76 6.46 -7.12
CA GLY A 17 13.02 6.01 -6.60
C GLY A 17 12.92 4.76 -5.71
N ILE A 18 11.72 4.42 -5.26
CA ILE A 18 11.50 3.20 -4.45
C ILE A 18 11.40 1.97 -5.36
N HIS A 19 10.46 2.00 -6.28
CA HIS A 19 10.23 0.89 -7.21
C HIS A 19 9.36 1.36 -8.38
N GLY A 20 9.79 1.07 -9.58
CA GLY A 20 9.03 1.29 -10.80
C GLY A 20 8.35 2.66 -10.86
N ARG A 21 7.03 2.67 -10.76
CA ARG A 21 6.18 3.85 -10.77
C ARG A 21 5.65 4.11 -9.37
N GLY A 22 5.38 5.36 -9.03
CA GLY A 22 4.78 5.75 -7.76
C GLY A 22 3.77 6.88 -7.93
N GLY A 23 3.05 7.18 -6.86
CA GLY A 23 2.14 8.32 -6.79
C GLY A 23 2.74 9.43 -5.93
N PHE A 24 2.63 10.66 -6.41
CA PHE A 24 3.21 11.84 -5.75
C PHE A 24 2.13 12.89 -5.52
N ALA A 25 2.15 13.54 -4.36
CA ALA A 25 1.20 14.60 -4.07
C ALA A 25 1.43 15.80 -5.01
N VAL A 26 0.37 16.29 -5.65
CA VAL A 26 0.49 17.47 -6.54
C VAL A 26 0.46 18.79 -5.76
N ARG A 27 0.06 18.75 -4.49
CA ARG A 27 0.01 19.89 -3.58
C ARG A 27 0.12 19.38 -2.15
N ASP A 28 0.23 20.29 -1.18
CA ASP A 28 0.16 19.93 0.23
C ASP A 28 -1.20 19.31 0.55
N VAL A 29 -1.19 18.20 1.28
CA VAL A 29 -2.39 17.44 1.65
C VAL A 29 -2.45 17.30 3.16
N PRO A 30 -3.56 17.68 3.82
CA PRO A 30 -3.70 17.50 5.26
C PRO A 30 -3.81 16.05 5.67
N ALA A 31 -3.48 15.74 6.92
CA ALA A 31 -3.74 14.42 7.51
C ALA A 31 -5.24 14.07 7.45
N GLY A 32 -5.56 12.80 7.28
CA GLY A 32 -6.94 12.33 7.23
C GLY A 32 -7.64 12.55 5.89
N THR A 33 -6.90 12.87 4.84
CA THR A 33 -7.47 13.07 3.50
C THR A 33 -7.61 11.74 2.78
N ARG A 34 -8.81 11.45 2.32
CA ARG A 34 -9.11 10.30 1.48
C ARG A 34 -8.65 10.61 0.05
N LEU A 35 -7.57 9.99 -0.38
CA LEU A 35 -6.90 10.30 -1.65
C LEU A 35 -7.51 9.58 -2.85
N ILE A 36 -7.69 8.28 -2.72
CA ILE A 36 -8.06 7.41 -3.83
C ILE A 36 -8.65 6.12 -3.29
N GLU A 37 -9.58 5.55 -4.03
CA GLU A 37 -10.08 4.21 -3.73
C GLU A 37 -9.17 3.16 -4.36
N TYR A 38 -8.83 2.13 -3.59
CA TYR A 38 -8.13 0.96 -4.11
C TYR A 38 -9.16 0.03 -4.74
N LEU A 39 -9.17 -0.01 -6.06
CA LEU A 39 -10.17 -0.75 -6.83
C LEU A 39 -9.67 -2.15 -7.18
N GLY A 40 -10.58 -3.08 -7.41
CA GLY A 40 -10.20 -4.43 -7.78
C GLY A 40 -11.36 -5.35 -8.03
N GLU A 41 -10.99 -6.59 -8.34
CA GLU A 41 -11.93 -7.69 -8.52
C GLU A 41 -12.14 -8.39 -7.16
N ARG A 42 -13.39 -8.63 -6.79
CA ARG A 42 -13.70 -9.45 -5.61
C ARG A 42 -13.49 -10.91 -5.97
N ILE A 43 -12.65 -11.59 -5.22
CA ILE A 43 -12.30 -13.00 -5.46
C ILE A 43 -12.53 -13.83 -4.21
N THR A 44 -12.71 -15.14 -4.39
CA THR A 44 -12.83 -16.08 -3.27
C THR A 44 -11.49 -16.26 -2.56
N LYS A 45 -11.53 -16.78 -1.34
CA LYS A 45 -10.29 -17.10 -0.60
C LYS A 45 -9.44 -18.15 -1.33
N ALA A 46 -10.05 -19.12 -1.97
CA ALA A 46 -9.33 -20.14 -2.76
C ALA A 46 -8.63 -19.51 -3.97
N GLU A 47 -9.30 -18.62 -4.69
CA GLU A 47 -8.71 -17.88 -5.81
C GLU A 47 -7.59 -16.96 -5.34
N SER A 48 -7.80 -16.30 -4.21
CA SER A 48 -6.80 -15.42 -3.60
C SER A 48 -5.51 -16.19 -3.29
N GLN A 49 -5.63 -17.37 -2.69
CA GLN A 49 -4.46 -18.21 -2.39
C GLN A 49 -3.68 -18.58 -3.66
N ARG A 50 -4.38 -18.91 -4.74
CA ARG A 50 -3.73 -19.23 -6.01
C ARG A 50 -2.99 -18.03 -6.60
N ARG A 51 -3.63 -16.86 -6.60
CA ARG A 51 -3.03 -15.63 -7.14
C ARG A 51 -1.85 -15.15 -6.31
N CYS A 52 -1.95 -15.24 -4.98
CA CYS A 52 -0.83 -14.92 -4.09
C CYS A 52 0.36 -15.87 -4.31
N ALA A 53 0.10 -17.17 -4.44
CA ALA A 53 1.14 -18.15 -4.72
C ALA A 53 1.82 -17.92 -6.08
N ALA A 54 1.11 -17.32 -7.04
CA ALA A 54 1.64 -16.93 -8.34
C ALA A 54 2.41 -15.59 -8.30
N GLY A 55 2.50 -14.95 -7.12
CA GLY A 55 3.29 -13.73 -6.95
C GLY A 55 2.54 -12.42 -7.11
N ASN A 56 1.20 -12.43 -7.06
CA ASN A 56 0.40 -11.21 -7.14
C ASN A 56 0.48 -10.41 -5.83
N PRO A 57 1.10 -9.20 -5.80
CA PRO A 57 1.26 -8.43 -4.58
C PRO A 57 0.11 -7.44 -4.32
N PHE A 58 -0.95 -7.45 -5.14
CA PHE A 58 -2.00 -6.42 -5.13
C PHE A 58 -3.29 -6.88 -4.44
N ILE A 59 -3.25 -7.94 -3.64
CA ILE A 59 -4.43 -8.52 -3.02
C ILE A 59 -4.62 -8.02 -1.59
N PHE A 60 -5.82 -7.47 -1.30
CA PHE A 60 -6.24 -7.04 0.02
C PHE A 60 -7.29 -7.97 0.61
N HIS A 61 -7.20 -8.19 1.91
CA HIS A 61 -8.26 -8.84 2.66
C HIS A 61 -9.48 -7.90 2.75
N LEU A 62 -10.66 -8.37 2.37
CA LEU A 62 -11.91 -7.63 2.55
C LEU A 62 -12.72 -8.13 3.75
N ASP A 63 -13.02 -9.42 3.77
CA ASP A 63 -13.80 -10.05 4.81
C ASP A 63 -13.47 -11.55 4.87
N GLU A 64 -14.22 -12.32 5.67
CA GLU A 64 -13.96 -13.75 5.83
C GLU A 64 -14.23 -14.58 4.57
N GLN A 65 -14.95 -14.02 3.59
CA GLN A 65 -15.39 -14.73 2.38
C GLN A 65 -14.67 -14.30 1.12
N ALA A 66 -14.17 -13.06 1.08
CA ALA A 66 -13.63 -12.48 -0.14
C ALA A 66 -12.37 -11.64 0.13
N ASP A 67 -11.52 -11.59 -0.88
CA ASP A 67 -10.41 -10.65 -0.98
C ASP A 67 -10.61 -9.76 -2.21
N LEU A 68 -9.85 -8.68 -2.28
CA LEU A 68 -9.86 -7.75 -3.40
C LEU A 68 -8.53 -7.85 -4.15
N ASP A 69 -8.59 -8.21 -5.43
CA ASP A 69 -7.40 -8.24 -6.27
C ASP A 69 -7.32 -6.93 -7.06
N GLY A 70 -6.33 -6.11 -6.70
CA GLY A 70 -6.09 -4.80 -7.32
C GLY A 70 -5.25 -4.83 -8.58
N ASP A 71 -4.85 -6.00 -9.07
CA ASP A 71 -4.06 -6.11 -10.30
C ASP A 71 -4.96 -6.04 -11.54
N VAL A 72 -5.57 -4.88 -11.72
CA VAL A 72 -6.47 -4.57 -12.83
C VAL A 72 -6.11 -3.20 -13.40
N ASP A 73 -6.31 -3.02 -14.69
CA ASP A 73 -5.93 -1.79 -15.40
C ASP A 73 -6.64 -0.54 -14.88
N TRP A 74 -7.85 -0.72 -14.36
CA TRP A 74 -8.69 0.37 -13.86
C TRP A 74 -8.46 0.70 -12.37
N ASN A 75 -7.37 0.18 -11.77
CA ASN A 75 -6.95 0.50 -10.40
C ASN A 75 -5.62 1.27 -10.41
N PRO A 76 -5.64 2.61 -10.56
CA PRO A 76 -4.39 3.37 -10.50
C PRO A 76 -3.70 3.32 -9.14
N ALA A 77 -4.44 3.07 -8.06
CA ALA A 77 -3.87 2.96 -6.72
C ALA A 77 -2.86 1.80 -6.58
N ARG A 78 -2.87 0.83 -7.49
CA ARG A 78 -1.88 -0.26 -7.49
C ARG A 78 -0.44 0.24 -7.67
N TRP A 79 -0.25 1.44 -8.20
CA TRP A 79 1.07 2.02 -8.39
C TRP A 79 1.64 2.72 -7.17
N LEU A 80 0.85 2.88 -6.09
CA LEU A 80 1.36 3.42 -4.84
C LEU A 80 2.30 2.40 -4.20
N ASN A 81 3.49 2.84 -3.85
CA ASN A 81 4.52 1.96 -3.32
C ASN A 81 4.37 1.70 -1.82
N HIS A 82 4.99 0.62 -1.36
CA HIS A 82 5.13 0.31 0.06
C HIS A 82 6.22 1.16 0.69
N SER A 83 6.02 1.54 1.95
CA SER A 83 7.07 2.06 2.82
C SER A 83 6.91 1.48 4.22
N CYS A 84 8.04 1.29 4.90
CA CYS A 84 8.06 0.93 6.33
C CYS A 84 7.73 2.13 7.22
N GLU A 85 7.86 3.35 6.71
CA GLU A 85 7.43 4.61 7.35
C GLU A 85 6.45 5.34 6.39
N PRO A 86 5.23 4.81 6.22
CA PRO A 86 4.33 5.35 5.22
C PRO A 86 3.67 6.65 5.69
N ASN A 87 3.21 7.45 4.73
CA ASN A 87 2.41 8.64 4.99
C ASN A 87 0.92 8.42 4.76
N CYS A 88 0.54 7.21 4.34
CA CYS A 88 -0.84 6.82 4.13
C CYS A 88 -1.12 5.48 4.78
N ASP A 89 -2.42 5.16 4.87
CA ASP A 89 -2.91 3.87 5.33
C ASP A 89 -4.05 3.43 4.42
N ALA A 90 -4.27 2.12 4.33
CA ALA A 90 -5.39 1.56 3.61
C ALA A 90 -6.52 1.29 4.62
N GLU A 91 -7.64 1.95 4.44
CA GLU A 91 -8.80 1.83 5.33
C GLU A 91 -9.97 1.18 4.60
N GLU A 92 -10.56 0.15 5.22
CA GLU A 92 -11.76 -0.50 4.72
C GLU A 92 -12.99 0.17 5.29
N GLU A 93 -13.97 0.47 4.43
CA GLU A 93 -15.26 1.01 4.81
C GLU A 93 -16.33 0.47 3.84
N ASP A 94 -17.31 -0.22 4.38
CA ASP A 94 -18.45 -0.77 3.59
C ASP A 94 -18.00 -1.66 2.41
N GLY A 95 -16.96 -2.47 2.60
CA GLY A 95 -16.44 -3.37 1.57
C GLY A 95 -15.59 -2.67 0.50
N ARG A 96 -15.17 -1.43 0.75
CA ARG A 96 -14.33 -0.63 -0.13
C ARG A 96 -13.05 -0.27 0.60
N ILE A 97 -11.94 -0.18 -0.12
CA ILE A 97 -10.64 0.17 0.45
C ILE A 97 -10.24 1.55 -0.05
N TRP A 98 -9.91 2.44 0.90
CA TRP A 98 -9.49 3.81 0.64
C TRP A 98 -8.08 4.04 1.13
N ILE A 99 -7.28 4.74 0.34
CA ILE A 99 -5.96 5.19 0.76
C ILE A 99 -6.12 6.58 1.36
N VAL A 100 -5.73 6.70 2.62
CA VAL A 100 -5.97 7.91 3.44
C VAL A 100 -4.64 8.38 4.03
N THR A 101 -4.38 9.69 4.00
CA THR A 101 -3.17 10.23 4.62
C THR A 101 -3.25 10.11 6.14
N THR A 102 -2.14 9.70 6.75
CA THR A 102 -2.03 9.56 8.22
C THR A 102 -1.35 10.75 8.86
N ARG A 103 -0.69 11.59 8.06
CA ARG A 103 -0.08 12.86 8.47
C ARG A 103 -0.18 13.85 7.32
N ALA A 104 0.19 15.09 7.57
CA ALA A 104 0.30 16.08 6.50
C ALA A 104 1.38 15.62 5.50
N VAL A 105 1.09 15.74 4.23
CA VAL A 105 1.99 15.38 3.13
C VAL A 105 2.30 16.63 2.33
N ALA A 106 3.57 16.87 2.05
CA ALA A 106 3.98 18.02 1.25
C ALA A 106 3.82 17.75 -0.25
N ALA A 107 3.64 18.82 -1.03
CA ALA A 107 3.67 18.72 -2.48
C ALA A 107 4.94 18.02 -2.93
N ASP A 108 4.83 17.18 -3.97
CA ASP A 108 5.91 16.38 -4.55
C ASP A 108 6.42 15.21 -3.68
N GLU A 109 5.88 15.04 -2.47
CA GLU A 109 6.22 13.89 -1.63
C GLU A 109 5.57 12.63 -2.18
N GLU A 110 6.30 11.51 -2.20
CA GLU A 110 5.74 10.24 -2.65
C GLU A 110 4.75 9.70 -1.63
N LEU A 111 3.58 9.26 -2.11
CA LEU A 111 2.52 8.69 -1.31
C LEU A 111 2.76 7.18 -1.18
N THR A 112 2.82 6.71 0.06
CA THR A 112 3.13 5.30 0.35
C THR A 112 2.23 4.78 1.46
N PHE A 113 2.03 3.46 1.46
CA PHE A 113 1.37 2.78 2.58
C PHE A 113 2.06 1.43 2.83
N ASN A 114 1.86 0.87 4.02
CA ASN A 114 2.42 -0.44 4.33
C ASN A 114 1.53 -1.52 3.72
N TYR A 115 2.11 -2.37 2.87
CA TYR A 115 1.37 -3.47 2.21
C TYR A 115 0.91 -4.55 3.19
N GLY A 116 1.53 -4.63 4.38
CA GLY A 116 1.01 -5.45 5.47
C GLY A 116 1.16 -6.96 5.30
N TYR A 117 2.21 -7.42 4.65
CA TYR A 117 2.43 -8.86 4.51
C TYR A 117 2.62 -9.56 5.85
N ASP A 118 2.24 -10.83 5.88
CA ASP A 118 2.34 -11.70 7.03
C ASP A 118 3.77 -12.25 7.21
N LEU A 119 4.09 -12.72 8.41
CA LEU A 119 5.36 -13.38 8.71
C LEU A 119 5.62 -14.63 7.86
N ALA A 120 4.57 -15.29 7.38
CA ALA A 120 4.70 -16.47 6.53
C ALA A 120 5.35 -16.15 5.17
N ASP A 121 5.12 -14.94 4.65
CA ASP A 121 5.43 -14.60 3.25
C ASP A 121 6.43 -13.46 3.10
N TYR A 122 6.76 -12.73 4.15
CA TYR A 122 7.47 -11.45 4.04
C TYR A 122 8.83 -11.54 3.35
N ARG A 123 9.52 -12.68 3.44
CA ARG A 123 10.88 -12.85 2.84
C ARG A 123 10.88 -12.78 1.33
N ASP A 124 9.73 -13.03 0.70
CA ASP A 124 9.58 -12.95 -0.75
C ASP A 124 9.36 -11.51 -1.23
N PHE A 125 9.23 -10.55 -0.30
CA PHE A 125 8.90 -9.16 -0.61
C PHE A 125 9.90 -8.17 -0.01
N PRO A 126 11.10 -8.05 -0.59
CA PRO A 126 12.10 -7.09 -0.09
C PRO A 126 11.62 -5.64 -0.25
N CYS A 127 11.92 -4.81 0.73
CA CYS A 127 11.58 -3.39 0.74
C CYS A 127 12.79 -2.52 0.43
N ARG A 128 12.59 -1.48 -0.36
CA ARG A 128 13.61 -0.50 -0.73
C ARG A 128 13.15 0.93 -0.46
N CYS A 129 12.31 1.13 0.58
CA CYS A 129 11.76 2.46 0.86
C CYS A 129 12.82 3.48 1.28
N GLY A 130 13.97 3.03 1.76
CA GLY A 130 15.08 3.91 2.13
C GLY A 130 14.87 4.72 3.40
N THR A 131 13.83 4.43 4.18
CA THR A 131 13.55 5.15 5.42
C THR A 131 14.39 4.59 6.58
N PRO A 132 14.63 5.40 7.66
CA PRO A 132 15.37 4.93 8.82
C PRO A 132 14.75 3.72 9.53
N ALA A 133 13.44 3.59 9.51
CA ALA A 133 12.73 2.48 10.14
C ALA A 133 12.61 1.24 9.24
N CYS A 134 13.15 1.27 8.02
CA CYS A 134 13.04 0.16 7.07
C CYS A 134 13.60 -1.12 7.66
N VAL A 135 12.77 -2.18 7.67
CA VAL A 135 13.16 -3.51 8.15
C VAL A 135 13.63 -4.43 7.00
N GLY A 136 13.77 -3.88 5.80
CA GLY A 136 14.25 -4.60 4.62
C GLY A 136 13.19 -5.42 3.90
N PHE A 137 11.98 -5.49 4.43
CA PHE A 137 10.88 -6.29 3.88
C PHE A 137 9.55 -5.56 4.00
N MET A 138 8.61 -5.91 3.11
CA MET A 138 7.24 -5.37 3.09
C MET A 138 6.36 -6.16 4.06
N VAL A 139 6.52 -5.94 5.35
CA VAL A 139 5.79 -6.68 6.39
C VAL A 139 4.95 -5.70 7.23
N ALA A 140 3.85 -6.20 7.82
CA ALA A 140 3.01 -5.39 8.71
C ALA A 140 3.84 -4.83 9.88
N GLU A 141 3.57 -3.59 10.27
CA GLU A 141 4.32 -2.88 11.30
C GLU A 141 4.38 -3.66 12.62
N GLU A 142 3.29 -4.33 12.99
CA GLU A 142 3.23 -5.14 14.21
C GLU A 142 4.30 -6.22 14.29
N TYR A 143 4.86 -6.64 13.15
CA TYR A 143 5.88 -7.68 13.06
C TYR A 143 7.31 -7.15 12.96
N PHE A 144 7.51 -5.83 12.96
CA PHE A 144 8.85 -5.25 12.86
C PHE A 144 9.84 -5.77 13.90
N PRO A 145 9.47 -5.90 15.20
CA PRO A 145 10.39 -6.44 16.18
C PRO A 145 10.82 -7.88 15.88
N VAL A 146 9.90 -8.71 15.39
CA VAL A 146 10.19 -10.10 15.03
C VAL A 146 11.15 -10.16 13.84
N VAL A 147 10.87 -9.36 12.80
CA VAL A 147 11.70 -9.32 11.59
C VAL A 147 13.11 -8.83 11.90
N ARG A 148 13.27 -7.82 12.74
CA ARG A 148 14.57 -7.33 13.18
C ARG A 148 15.34 -8.39 13.96
N GLY A 149 14.65 -9.16 14.81
CA GLY A 149 15.24 -10.26 15.58
C GLY A 149 15.72 -11.42 14.71
N GLU A 150 14.99 -11.72 13.63
CA GLU A 150 15.35 -12.77 12.66
C GLU A 150 16.43 -12.33 11.67
N ASN A 151 16.65 -11.02 11.52
CA ASN A 151 17.58 -10.42 10.57
C ASN A 151 18.46 -9.37 11.25
N PRO A 152 19.38 -9.79 12.16
CA PRO A 152 20.17 -8.85 12.98
C PRO A 152 20.99 -7.84 12.19
N ALA A 153 21.35 -8.16 10.94
CA ALA A 153 22.11 -7.26 10.07
C ALA A 153 21.32 -6.01 9.65
N LEU A 154 19.99 -6.00 9.88
CA LEU A 154 19.11 -4.87 9.59
C LEU A 154 18.91 -3.95 10.80
N ALA A 155 19.43 -4.33 11.95
CA ALA A 155 19.29 -3.56 13.19
C ALA A 155 20.20 -2.31 13.17
#